data_e71a6dc68f465467bf35cca49e67ca3d
#
_entry.id   e71a6dc68f465467bf35cca49e67ca3d
#
_cell.length_a   1.000
_cell.length_b   1.000
_cell.length_c   1.000
_cell.angle_alpha   90.00
_cell.angle_beta   90.00
_cell.angle_gamma   90.00
#
_symmetry.space_group_name_H-M   'P 1'
#
loop_
_entity.id
_entity.type
_entity.pdbx_description
1 polymer ?
#
loop_
_entity_poly.entity_id
_entity_poly.type
_entity_poly.pdbx_seq_one_letter_code
_entity_poly.pdbx_strand_id
1 'polypeptide(L)'
;MHPSAAYIIRKQMEEADIIAISKKDLLTPAEAEELKKRAEKEWPNATVLAMSAKTGEGMEAWMHEVMNRIDAGRNLAEVDYDIYAEGEAVLGWLNATLTLKGNSVDWDRFAENLLNGLSRRFDDLNSAVGHVKLILEAGNQFAIGNLTGKRETLSIRGSAGVGSEAKMTLNARVQM
;
A
#
# COMPACT_ATOMS: atom_id res chain seq x y z
N MET A 1 0.93 -4.41 -15.46
CA MET A 1 1.06 -3.01 -14.97
C MET A 1 1.01 -2.10 -16.19
N HIS A 2 0.30 -0.98 -16.13
CA HIS A 2 0.27 0.02 -17.23
C HIS A 2 1.68 0.60 -17.44
N PRO A 3 2.14 0.82 -18.69
CA PRO A 3 3.50 1.32 -18.95
C PRO A 3 3.83 2.64 -18.25
N SER A 4 2.90 3.60 -18.27
CA SER A 4 3.08 4.91 -17.62
C SER A 4 3.16 4.79 -16.09
N ALA A 5 2.43 3.86 -15.46
CA ALA A 5 2.55 3.58 -14.04
C ALA A 5 3.90 2.91 -13.69
N ALA A 6 4.40 2.04 -14.57
CA ALA A 6 5.75 1.47 -14.41
C ALA A 6 6.85 2.52 -14.54
N TYR A 7 6.65 3.51 -15.42
CA TYR A 7 7.55 4.66 -15.55
C TYR A 7 7.67 5.45 -14.25
N ILE A 8 6.52 5.76 -13.59
CA ILE A 8 6.53 6.47 -12.30
C ILE A 8 7.35 5.71 -11.25
N ILE A 9 7.10 4.40 -11.10
CA ILE A 9 7.83 3.58 -10.13
C ILE A 9 9.33 3.60 -10.40
N ARG A 10 9.72 3.50 -11.68
CA ARG A 10 11.13 3.56 -12.07
C ARG A 10 11.77 4.90 -11.69
N LYS A 11 11.08 6.01 -11.97
CA LYS A 11 11.57 7.35 -11.61
C LYS A 11 11.70 7.55 -10.11
N GLN A 12 10.74 7.05 -9.32
CA GLN A 12 10.84 7.05 -7.86
C GLN A 12 12.04 6.24 -7.34
N MET A 13 12.36 5.11 -7.99
CA MET A 13 13.55 4.32 -7.64
C MET A 13 14.85 5.01 -8.05
N GLU A 14 14.88 5.71 -9.18
CA GLU A 14 16.04 6.50 -9.64
C GLU A 14 16.36 7.66 -8.66
N GLU A 15 15.35 8.26 -8.03
CA GLU A 15 15.49 9.33 -7.04
C GLU A 15 15.76 8.83 -5.62
N ALA A 16 15.54 7.55 -5.35
CA ALA A 16 15.61 7.01 -4.00
C ALA A 16 17.04 7.04 -3.44
N ASP A 17 17.22 7.60 -2.26
CA ASP A 17 18.45 7.44 -1.47
C ASP A 17 18.48 6.09 -0.75
N ILE A 18 17.30 5.58 -0.36
CA ILE A 18 17.13 4.30 0.34
C ILE A 18 16.03 3.51 -0.35
N ILE A 19 16.32 2.27 -0.72
CA ILE A 19 15.36 1.30 -1.23
C ILE A 19 15.15 0.22 -0.17
N ALA A 20 13.95 0.16 0.40
CA ALA A 20 13.59 -0.84 1.39
C ALA A 20 12.79 -1.99 0.76
N ILE A 21 13.37 -3.19 0.72
CA ILE A 21 12.68 -4.43 0.37
C ILE A 21 11.87 -4.83 1.60
N SER A 22 10.58 -4.54 1.57
CA SER A 22 9.67 -4.81 2.69
C SER A 22 9.17 -6.25 2.69
N LYS A 23 8.52 -6.68 3.80
CA LYS A 23 7.95 -8.02 3.96
C LYS A 23 8.99 -9.13 3.82
N LYS A 24 10.21 -8.90 4.32
CA LYS A 24 11.29 -9.90 4.30
C LYS A 24 10.86 -11.24 4.92
N ASP A 25 9.94 -11.23 5.88
CA ASP A 25 9.34 -12.41 6.50
C ASP A 25 8.58 -13.34 5.55
N LEU A 26 8.28 -12.91 4.32
CA LEU A 26 7.67 -13.73 3.27
C LEU A 26 8.68 -14.30 2.27
N LEU A 27 9.96 -13.98 2.42
CA LEU A 27 11.03 -14.38 1.52
C LEU A 27 11.96 -15.37 2.23
N THR A 28 12.49 -16.31 1.47
CA THR A 28 13.66 -17.07 1.93
C THR A 28 14.90 -16.18 1.97
N PRO A 29 15.93 -16.52 2.76
CA PRO A 29 17.19 -15.77 2.78
C PRO A 29 17.83 -15.60 1.40
N ALA A 30 17.73 -16.63 0.54
CA ALA A 30 18.27 -16.60 -0.83
C ALA A 30 17.51 -15.62 -1.72
N GLU A 31 16.16 -15.61 -1.67
CA GLU A 31 15.32 -14.68 -2.42
C GLU A 31 15.55 -13.22 -1.98
N ALA A 32 15.65 -12.98 -0.68
CA ALA A 32 15.93 -11.65 -0.14
C ALA A 32 17.29 -11.13 -0.61
N GLU A 33 18.33 -11.97 -0.60
CA GLU A 33 19.67 -11.62 -1.07
C GLU A 33 19.71 -11.41 -2.59
N GLU A 34 19.00 -12.21 -3.37
CA GLU A 34 18.89 -12.04 -4.83
C GLU A 34 18.21 -10.72 -5.18
N LEU A 35 17.06 -10.41 -4.55
CA LEU A 35 16.36 -9.14 -4.74
C LEU A 35 17.22 -7.94 -4.37
N LYS A 36 17.97 -8.05 -3.26
CA LYS A 36 18.89 -7.01 -2.82
C LYS A 36 19.97 -6.75 -3.87
N LYS A 37 20.68 -7.79 -4.32
CA LYS A 37 21.73 -7.67 -5.35
C LYS A 37 21.21 -7.11 -6.66
N ARG A 38 19.99 -7.51 -7.04
CA ARG A 38 19.34 -6.97 -8.23
C ARG A 38 19.04 -5.49 -8.11
N ALA A 39 18.51 -5.05 -6.96
CA ALA A 39 18.23 -3.64 -6.70
C ALA A 39 19.51 -2.81 -6.64
N GLU A 40 20.56 -3.28 -5.95
CA GLU A 40 21.88 -2.63 -5.88
C GLU A 40 22.52 -2.47 -7.27
N LYS A 41 22.33 -3.44 -8.15
CA LYS A 41 22.83 -3.37 -9.54
C LYS A 41 22.06 -2.36 -10.38
N GLU A 42 20.72 -2.31 -10.21
CA GLU A 42 19.85 -1.44 -11.03
C GLU A 42 19.87 0.02 -10.54
N TRP A 43 20.01 0.22 -9.23
CA TRP A 43 20.05 1.54 -8.58
C TRP A 43 21.28 1.69 -7.68
N PRO A 44 22.48 1.81 -8.26
CA PRO A 44 23.75 1.78 -7.52
C PRO A 44 23.97 2.98 -6.58
N ASN A 45 23.17 4.04 -6.74
CA ASN A 45 23.26 5.25 -5.91
C ASN A 45 22.40 5.14 -4.64
N ALA A 46 21.53 4.13 -4.54
CA ALA A 46 20.66 3.91 -3.40
C ALA A 46 21.25 2.91 -2.41
N THR A 47 21.04 3.14 -1.12
CA THR A 47 21.28 2.12 -0.09
C THR A 47 20.13 1.12 -0.08
N VAL A 48 20.40 -0.16 -0.37
CA VAL A 48 19.34 -1.19 -0.41
C VAL A 48 19.33 -1.98 0.90
N LEU A 49 18.17 -2.00 1.56
CA LEU A 49 17.95 -2.71 2.83
C LEU A 49 16.76 -3.67 2.68
N ALA A 50 16.84 -4.83 3.34
CA ALA A 50 15.73 -5.76 3.43
C ALA A 50 15.19 -5.79 4.87
N MET A 51 13.86 -5.62 5.04
CA MET A 51 13.24 -5.48 6.35
C MET A 51 11.83 -6.09 6.41
N SER A 52 11.36 -6.37 7.62
CA SER A 52 9.98 -6.73 7.91
C SER A 52 9.44 -5.87 9.06
N ALA A 53 8.47 -5.03 8.78
CA ALA A 53 7.77 -4.26 9.81
C ALA A 53 6.92 -5.17 10.74
N LYS A 54 6.58 -6.38 10.29
CA LYS A 54 5.79 -7.35 11.06
C LYS A 54 6.63 -8.02 12.15
N THR A 55 7.86 -8.40 11.84
CA THR A 55 8.77 -9.12 12.76
C THR A 55 9.78 -8.23 13.44
N GLY A 56 9.99 -7.02 12.93
CA GLY A 56 11.04 -6.11 13.38
C GLY A 56 12.41 -6.38 12.72
N GLU A 57 12.55 -7.45 11.94
CA GLU A 57 13.82 -7.80 11.32
C GLU A 57 14.26 -6.73 10.32
N GLY A 58 15.50 -6.24 10.44
CA GLY A 58 16.07 -5.20 9.60
C GLY A 58 15.59 -3.77 9.90
N MET A 59 14.64 -3.59 10.83
CA MET A 59 14.09 -2.28 11.19
C MET A 59 15.14 -1.35 11.83
N GLU A 60 16.02 -1.89 12.66
CA GLU A 60 17.07 -1.11 13.31
C GLU A 60 18.05 -0.52 12.28
N ALA A 61 18.50 -1.33 11.32
CA ALA A 61 19.36 -0.89 10.25
C ALA A 61 18.69 0.18 9.37
N TRP A 62 17.41 -0.02 9.04
CA TRP A 62 16.63 0.97 8.29
C TRP A 62 16.49 2.28 9.08
N MET A 63 16.11 2.23 10.35
CA MET A 63 16.00 3.42 11.22
C MET A 63 17.33 4.15 11.35
N HIS A 64 18.43 3.41 11.54
CA HIS A 64 19.76 3.99 11.61
C HIS A 64 20.08 4.76 10.33
N GLU A 65 19.83 4.17 9.16
CA GLU A 65 20.10 4.81 7.88
C GLU A 65 19.26 6.07 7.68
N VAL A 66 17.94 6.01 7.95
CA VAL A 66 17.04 7.15 7.83
C VAL A 66 17.40 8.30 8.77
N MET A 67 17.78 7.98 10.03
CA MET A 67 18.03 9.01 11.04
C MET A 67 19.42 9.65 10.95
N ASN A 68 20.40 8.96 10.36
CA ASN A 68 21.79 9.41 10.35
C ASN A 68 22.31 9.83 8.96
N ARG A 69 21.53 9.60 7.90
CA ARG A 69 21.91 10.02 6.56
C ARG A 69 21.93 11.56 6.45
N ILE A 70 23.06 12.12 6.04
CA ILE A 70 23.28 13.57 5.93
C ILE A 70 23.28 14.04 4.47
N ASP A 71 23.24 13.14 3.51
CA ASP A 71 23.39 13.40 2.08
C ASP A 71 22.18 12.98 1.25
N ALA A 72 20.98 13.06 1.86
CA ALA A 72 19.73 12.76 1.19
C ALA A 72 19.35 13.78 0.10
N GLY A 73 18.58 13.32 -0.90
CA GLY A 73 18.01 14.18 -1.94
C GLY A 73 19.00 14.58 -3.03
N ARG A 74 20.09 13.84 -3.24
CA ARG A 74 21.08 14.13 -4.29
C ARG A 74 20.75 13.46 -5.62
N ASN A 75 19.96 12.40 -5.59
CA ASN A 75 19.56 11.69 -6.80
C ASN A 75 18.37 12.42 -7.42
N LEU A 76 18.58 12.99 -8.61
CA LEU A 76 17.53 13.67 -9.38
C LEU A 76 17.24 12.85 -10.63
N ALA A 77 16.00 12.50 -10.86
CA ALA A 77 15.57 11.86 -12.09
C ALA A 77 15.00 12.92 -13.05
N GLU A 78 15.38 12.84 -14.32
CA GLU A 78 14.69 13.58 -15.36
C GLU A 78 13.32 12.96 -15.61
N VAL A 79 12.25 13.72 -15.40
CA VAL A 79 10.88 13.26 -15.49
C VAL A 79 10.19 13.88 -16.70
N ASP A 80 9.65 13.04 -17.57
CA ASP A 80 8.68 13.44 -18.56
C ASP A 80 7.31 13.60 -17.87
N TYR A 81 6.89 14.85 -17.70
CA TYR A 81 5.67 15.18 -16.96
C TYR A 81 4.40 14.73 -17.67
N ASP A 82 4.39 14.58 -18.99
CA ASP A 82 3.22 14.11 -19.73
C ASP A 82 2.99 12.62 -19.46
N ILE A 83 4.06 11.81 -19.50
CA ILE A 83 4.01 10.37 -19.15
C ILE A 83 3.70 10.19 -17.68
N TYR A 84 4.24 11.06 -16.82
CA TYR A 84 3.99 11.01 -15.38
C TYR A 84 2.50 11.29 -15.07
N ALA A 85 1.94 12.36 -15.65
CA ALA A 85 0.54 12.73 -15.49
C ALA A 85 -0.40 11.63 -16.01
N GLU A 86 -0.10 11.02 -17.16
CA GLU A 86 -0.83 9.86 -17.66
C GLU A 86 -0.80 8.69 -16.67
N GLY A 87 0.36 8.39 -16.11
CA GLY A 87 0.54 7.31 -15.13
C GLY A 87 -0.23 7.55 -13.83
N GLU A 88 -0.28 8.79 -13.34
CA GLU A 88 -1.11 9.16 -12.17
C GLU A 88 -2.61 9.07 -12.50
N ALA A 89 -3.01 9.42 -13.71
CA ALA A 89 -4.41 9.39 -14.15
C ALA A 89 -4.95 7.96 -14.36
N VAL A 90 -4.09 6.95 -14.51
CA VAL A 90 -4.49 5.53 -14.67
C VAL A 90 -5.32 5.03 -13.49
N LEU A 91 -5.02 5.51 -12.28
CA LEU A 91 -5.71 5.10 -11.06
C LEU A 91 -6.42 6.31 -10.42
N GLY A 92 -7.74 6.31 -10.44
CA GLY A 92 -8.53 7.24 -9.66
C GLY A 92 -8.21 7.15 -8.16
N TRP A 93 -8.22 8.27 -7.48
CA TRP A 93 -7.90 8.36 -6.05
C TRP A 93 -9.10 8.86 -5.27
N LEU A 94 -9.56 8.05 -4.32
CA LEU A 94 -10.61 8.41 -3.37
C LEU A 94 -10.06 8.37 -1.94
N ASN A 95 -10.25 9.47 -1.21
CA ASN A 95 -10.14 9.52 0.25
C ASN A 95 -11.47 10.01 0.81
N ALA A 96 -12.06 9.25 1.71
CA ALA A 96 -13.33 9.60 2.33
C ALA A 96 -13.34 9.23 3.82
N THR A 97 -13.97 10.08 4.62
CA THR A 97 -14.29 9.79 6.02
C THR A 97 -15.80 9.96 6.20
N LEU A 98 -16.45 8.95 6.76
CA LEU A 98 -17.89 8.90 6.96
C LEU A 98 -18.22 8.56 8.40
N THR A 99 -19.31 9.12 8.91
CA THR A 99 -19.96 8.65 10.14
C THR A 99 -21.13 7.78 9.75
N LEU A 100 -21.10 6.53 10.17
CA LEU A 100 -22.13 5.53 9.91
C LEU A 100 -23.00 5.39 11.14
N LYS A 101 -24.34 5.31 10.96
CA LYS A 101 -25.31 5.14 12.04
C LYS A 101 -26.29 4.05 11.70
N GLY A 102 -26.71 3.29 12.72
CA GLY A 102 -27.70 2.24 12.56
C GLY A 102 -28.10 1.63 13.91
N ASN A 103 -29.05 0.73 13.90
CA ASN A 103 -29.52 0.07 15.11
C ASN A 103 -28.81 -1.28 15.26
N SER A 104 -27.87 -1.37 16.20
CA SER A 104 -27.16 -2.65 16.53
C SER A 104 -26.50 -3.28 15.28
N VAL A 105 -25.66 -2.50 14.58
CA VAL A 105 -24.94 -2.95 13.38
C VAL A 105 -23.73 -3.77 13.77
N ASP A 106 -23.57 -4.95 13.17
CA ASP A 106 -22.34 -5.72 13.18
C ASP A 106 -21.36 -5.07 12.19
N TRP A 107 -20.41 -4.30 12.73
CA TRP A 107 -19.46 -3.51 11.93
C TRP A 107 -18.42 -4.37 11.23
N ASP A 108 -18.09 -5.53 11.79
CA ASP A 108 -17.14 -6.46 11.17
C ASP A 108 -17.76 -7.08 9.92
N ARG A 109 -19.01 -7.54 10.05
CA ARG A 109 -19.76 -8.05 8.90
C ARG A 109 -20.05 -6.99 7.86
N PHE A 110 -20.30 -5.75 8.30
CA PHE A 110 -20.45 -4.61 7.38
C PHE A 110 -19.18 -4.39 6.55
N ALA A 111 -17.99 -4.34 7.21
CA ALA A 111 -16.71 -4.17 6.54
C ALA A 111 -16.43 -5.27 5.51
N GLU A 112 -16.68 -6.53 5.91
CA GLU A 112 -16.52 -7.69 5.05
C GLU A 112 -17.44 -7.62 3.82
N ASN A 113 -18.72 -7.35 4.03
CA ASN A 113 -19.69 -7.24 2.94
C ASN A 113 -19.36 -6.08 1.98
N LEU A 114 -18.94 -4.92 2.50
CA LEU A 114 -18.57 -3.78 1.70
C LEU A 114 -17.37 -4.10 0.80
N LEU A 115 -16.29 -4.65 1.38
CA LEU A 115 -15.09 -4.95 0.61
C LEU A 115 -15.31 -6.08 -0.40
N ASN A 116 -16.08 -7.12 -0.03
CA ASN A 116 -16.48 -8.18 -0.97
C ASN A 116 -17.37 -7.63 -2.10
N GLY A 117 -18.30 -6.72 -1.79
CA GLY A 117 -19.13 -6.07 -2.78
C GLY A 117 -18.31 -5.22 -3.76
N LEU A 118 -17.36 -4.44 -3.24
CA LEU A 118 -16.43 -3.65 -4.05
C LEU A 118 -15.56 -4.54 -4.94
N SER A 119 -15.01 -5.63 -4.39
CA SER A 119 -14.18 -6.57 -5.15
C SER A 119 -14.94 -7.12 -6.35
N ARG A 120 -16.15 -7.63 -6.13
CA ARG A 120 -17.01 -8.15 -7.22
C ARG A 120 -17.31 -7.07 -8.26
N ARG A 121 -17.65 -5.85 -7.81
CA ARG A 121 -17.97 -4.75 -8.74
C ARG A 121 -16.78 -4.34 -9.59
N PHE A 122 -15.57 -4.31 -9.04
CA PHE A 122 -14.36 -4.03 -9.81
C PHE A 122 -14.02 -5.16 -10.79
N ASP A 123 -14.24 -6.41 -10.41
CA ASP A 123 -14.09 -7.56 -11.31
C ASP A 123 -15.09 -7.48 -12.48
N ASP A 124 -16.36 -7.20 -12.21
CA ASP A 124 -17.41 -7.03 -13.22
C ASP A 124 -17.08 -5.91 -14.22
N LEU A 125 -16.51 -4.82 -13.73
CA LEU A 125 -16.07 -3.67 -14.55
C LEU A 125 -14.71 -3.89 -15.21
N ASN A 126 -14.05 -5.01 -14.95
CA ASN A 126 -12.67 -5.27 -15.36
C ASN A 126 -11.68 -4.16 -14.95
N SER A 127 -11.97 -3.45 -13.86
CA SER A 127 -11.14 -2.38 -13.33
C SER A 127 -9.97 -2.93 -12.52
N ALA A 128 -8.77 -2.42 -12.77
CA ALA A 128 -7.62 -2.78 -11.96
C ALA A 128 -7.66 -2.06 -10.61
N VAL A 129 -7.46 -2.82 -9.53
CA VAL A 129 -7.41 -2.30 -8.15
C VAL A 129 -5.97 -2.19 -7.72
N GLY A 130 -5.49 -0.97 -7.49
CA GLY A 130 -4.22 -0.74 -6.82
C GLY A 130 -4.34 -1.09 -5.34
N HIS A 131 -5.29 -0.47 -4.64
CA HIS A 131 -5.71 -0.85 -3.30
C HIS A 131 -7.06 -0.22 -2.93
N VAL A 132 -7.78 -0.86 -2.02
CA VAL A 132 -8.83 -0.27 -1.20
C VAL A 132 -8.50 -0.55 0.25
N LYS A 133 -8.35 0.48 1.06
CA LYS A 133 -8.08 0.40 2.50
C LYS A 133 -9.26 0.97 3.27
N LEU A 134 -9.71 0.24 4.26
CA LEU A 134 -10.83 0.58 5.13
C LEU A 134 -10.36 0.56 6.58
N ILE A 135 -10.67 1.62 7.33
CA ILE A 135 -10.59 1.61 8.79
C ILE A 135 -11.98 1.91 9.33
N LEU A 136 -12.49 1.03 10.18
CA LEU A 136 -13.74 1.20 10.91
C LEU A 136 -13.41 1.33 12.39
N GLU A 137 -13.85 2.44 13.00
CA GLU A 137 -13.66 2.76 14.42
C GLU A 137 -15.03 2.85 15.09
N ALA A 138 -15.29 2.01 16.09
CA ALA A 138 -16.51 2.03 16.89
C ALA A 138 -16.15 2.02 18.39
N GLY A 139 -16.33 3.18 19.05
CA GLY A 139 -15.84 3.39 20.41
C GLY A 139 -14.33 3.22 20.49
N ASN A 140 -13.87 2.25 21.31
CA ASN A 140 -12.45 1.94 21.49
C ASN A 140 -12.00 0.72 20.66
N GLN A 141 -12.85 0.23 19.76
CA GLN A 141 -12.56 -0.92 18.90
C GLN A 141 -12.38 -0.48 17.46
N PHE A 142 -11.58 -1.22 16.70
CA PHE A 142 -11.38 -0.92 15.29
C PHE A 142 -11.13 -2.19 14.46
N ALA A 143 -11.58 -2.15 13.22
CA ALA A 143 -11.25 -3.12 12.18
C ALA A 143 -10.54 -2.43 11.02
N ILE A 144 -9.53 -3.10 10.45
CA ILE A 144 -8.81 -2.65 9.27
C ILE A 144 -9.02 -3.67 8.17
N GLY A 145 -9.59 -3.22 7.05
CA GLY A 145 -9.78 -4.04 5.86
C GLY A 145 -8.92 -3.59 4.70
N ASN A 146 -8.41 -4.54 3.93
CA ASN A 146 -7.64 -4.27 2.71
C ASN A 146 -8.14 -5.15 1.57
N LEU A 147 -8.22 -4.54 0.38
CA LEU A 147 -8.45 -5.21 -0.88
C LEU A 147 -7.34 -4.76 -1.84
N THR A 148 -6.60 -5.69 -2.43
CA THR A 148 -5.52 -5.43 -3.37
C THR A 148 -5.62 -6.39 -4.56
N GLY A 149 -5.42 -5.86 -5.78
CA GLY A 149 -5.41 -6.66 -7.00
C GLY A 149 -6.76 -7.27 -7.39
N LYS A 150 -6.71 -8.07 -8.46
CA LYS A 150 -7.84 -8.92 -8.89
C LYS A 150 -7.71 -10.27 -8.20
N ARG A 151 -8.78 -10.77 -7.58
CA ARG A 151 -8.88 -12.12 -6.97
C ARG A 151 -7.98 -12.37 -5.75
N GLU A 152 -7.43 -11.32 -5.14
CA GLU A 152 -6.70 -11.51 -3.88
C GLU A 152 -7.69 -11.72 -2.71
N THR A 153 -7.20 -12.45 -1.72
CA THR A 153 -7.98 -12.74 -0.51
C THR A 153 -8.18 -11.44 0.26
N LEU A 154 -9.42 -11.13 0.58
CA LEU A 154 -9.77 -10.05 1.49
C LEU A 154 -9.03 -10.24 2.82
N SER A 155 -8.39 -9.18 3.30
CA SER A 155 -7.71 -9.18 4.59
C SER A 155 -8.43 -8.21 5.54
N ILE A 156 -8.99 -8.75 6.63
CA ILE A 156 -9.52 -7.94 7.74
C ILE A 156 -8.75 -8.30 9.01
N ARG A 157 -8.40 -7.27 9.78
CA ARG A 157 -7.69 -7.39 11.07
C ARG A 157 -8.39 -6.54 12.11
N GLY A 158 -8.36 -7.00 13.36
CA GLY A 158 -9.07 -6.37 14.45
C GLY A 158 -10.56 -6.69 14.42
N SER A 159 -11.33 -6.01 15.26
CA SER A 159 -12.79 -6.08 15.32
C SER A 159 -13.34 -4.74 15.79
N ALA A 160 -14.32 -4.22 15.08
CA ALA A 160 -15.08 -3.03 15.47
C ALA A 160 -16.36 -3.39 16.25
N GLY A 161 -16.71 -4.68 16.31
CA GLY A 161 -17.81 -5.20 17.11
C GLY A 161 -19.19 -4.75 16.63
N VAL A 162 -20.15 -4.72 17.58
CA VAL A 162 -21.55 -4.33 17.31
C VAL A 162 -21.85 -2.99 17.98
N GLY A 163 -22.49 -2.08 17.25
CA GLY A 163 -22.80 -0.75 17.79
C GLY A 163 -23.80 0.03 16.94
N SER A 164 -24.16 1.22 17.42
CA SER A 164 -25.08 2.13 16.72
C SER A 164 -24.37 3.19 15.86
N GLU A 165 -23.09 3.39 16.08
CA GLU A 165 -22.29 4.38 15.35
C GLU A 165 -20.87 3.87 15.13
N ALA A 166 -20.31 4.14 13.95
CA ALA A 166 -18.92 3.94 13.64
C ALA A 166 -18.40 5.05 12.71
N LYS A 167 -17.12 5.37 12.83
CA LYS A 167 -16.39 6.21 11.87
C LYS A 167 -15.68 5.31 10.88
N MET A 168 -15.88 5.54 9.60
CA MET A 168 -15.21 4.83 8.53
C MET A 168 -14.28 5.77 7.78
N THR A 169 -13.01 5.38 7.65
CA THR A 169 -12.05 6.02 6.75
C THR A 169 -11.76 5.06 5.60
N LEU A 170 -11.96 5.53 4.38
CA LEU A 170 -11.74 4.77 3.15
C LEU A 170 -10.71 5.48 2.28
N ASN A 171 -9.71 4.72 1.83
CA ASN A 171 -8.75 5.15 0.82
C ASN A 171 -8.75 4.13 -0.32
N ALA A 172 -8.92 4.59 -1.55
CA ALA A 172 -8.93 3.70 -2.71
C ALA A 172 -8.13 4.29 -3.88
N ARG A 173 -7.39 3.42 -4.56
CA ARG A 173 -6.78 3.67 -5.86
C ARG A 173 -7.23 2.58 -6.82
N VAL A 174 -8.08 2.95 -7.78
CA VAL A 174 -8.75 2.02 -8.70
C VAL A 174 -8.74 2.61 -10.09
N GLN A 175 -8.53 1.78 -11.11
CA GLN A 175 -8.64 2.18 -12.50
C GLN A 175 -10.09 2.61 -12.81
N MET A 176 -10.24 3.81 -13.32
CA MET A 176 -11.53 4.36 -13.77
C MET A 176 -11.70 4.15 -15.26
#